data_55cf8c480da7e96288ea5d1dbbb32525
#
_entry.id   55cf8c480da7e96288ea5d1dbbb32525
#
_cell.length_a   1.000
_cell.length_b   1.000
_cell.length_c   1.000
_cell.angle_alpha   90.00
_cell.angle_beta   90.00
_cell.angle_gamma   90.00
#
_symmetry.space_group_name_H-M   'P 1'
#
loop_
_entity.id
_entity.type
_entity.pdbx_description
1 polymer ?
#
loop_
_entity_poly.entity_id
_entity_poly.type
_entity_poly.pdbx_seq_one_letter_code
_entity_poly.pdbx_strand_id
1 'polypeptide(L)'
;MVVLIAGASHTGKTALAQSLLEQKGYPYLSIDLLKMGLIRSGQTNLSPEDDAELTEYLWPIVREMIKTAIENRQNLVVEGGYIPFDWKRGFDTVYLKEIRYCCLVMTERYIDHHFDEIKAFANVIEHRGDDSWCTKARLQEENQHNLAMCKKYGLDYSLIEDSYQGERL
;
A
#
# COMPACT_ATOMS: atom_id res chain seq x y z
N MET A 1 -8.67 -14.02 7.22
CA MET A 1 -7.54 -13.80 6.28
C MET A 1 -7.30 -12.32 6.12
N VAL A 2 -6.05 -11.87 6.15
CA VAL A 2 -5.65 -10.48 5.92
C VAL A 2 -4.86 -10.37 4.62
N VAL A 3 -5.12 -9.33 3.83
CA VAL A 3 -4.39 -9.02 2.59
C VAL A 3 -3.67 -7.70 2.77
N LEU A 4 -2.35 -7.70 2.61
CA LEU A 4 -1.51 -6.49 2.62
C LEU A 4 -1.24 -6.07 1.17
N ILE A 5 -1.59 -4.84 0.81
CA ILE A 5 -1.35 -4.26 -0.51
C ILE A 5 -0.37 -3.10 -0.36
N ALA A 6 0.87 -3.33 -0.75
CA ALA A 6 1.94 -2.34 -0.78
C ALA A 6 2.18 -1.82 -2.21
N GLY A 7 3.04 -0.83 -2.34
CA GLY A 7 3.45 -0.28 -3.63
C GLY A 7 3.69 1.22 -3.57
N ALA A 8 4.34 1.75 -4.59
CA ALA A 8 4.60 3.18 -4.74
C ALA A 8 3.29 3.99 -4.84
N SER A 9 3.40 5.30 -4.76
CA SER A 9 2.25 6.17 -5.01
C SER A 9 1.66 5.91 -6.40
N HIS A 10 0.37 6.14 -6.57
CA HIS A 10 -0.35 5.98 -7.86
C HIS A 10 -0.42 4.55 -8.44
N THR A 11 0.07 3.52 -7.75
CA THR A 11 0.01 2.13 -8.25
C THR A 11 -1.37 1.48 -8.15
N GLY A 12 -2.40 2.22 -7.69
CA GLY A 12 -3.78 1.72 -7.62
C GLY A 12 -4.08 0.83 -6.41
N LYS A 13 -3.32 0.92 -5.32
CA LYS A 13 -3.55 0.15 -4.08
C LYS A 13 -4.98 0.29 -3.57
N THR A 14 -5.45 1.52 -3.42
CA THR A 14 -6.81 1.81 -2.93
C THR A 14 -7.88 1.32 -3.91
N ALA A 15 -7.64 1.41 -5.22
CA ALA A 15 -8.56 0.87 -6.23
C ALA A 15 -8.68 -0.65 -6.13
N LEU A 16 -7.56 -1.35 -5.92
CA LEU A 16 -7.57 -2.79 -5.71
C LEU A 16 -8.27 -3.16 -4.39
N ALA A 17 -8.02 -2.42 -3.31
CA ALA A 17 -8.70 -2.63 -2.04
C ALA A 17 -10.23 -2.43 -2.15
N GLN A 18 -10.65 -1.38 -2.87
CA GLN A 18 -12.06 -1.12 -3.18
C GLN A 18 -12.69 -2.27 -4.00
N SER A 19 -11.98 -2.77 -5.01
CA SER A 19 -12.43 -3.92 -5.80
C SER A 19 -12.62 -5.19 -4.93
N LEU A 20 -11.70 -5.45 -3.99
CA LEU A 20 -11.84 -6.57 -3.06
C LEU A 20 -13.02 -6.39 -2.10
N LEU A 21 -13.32 -5.17 -1.68
CA LEU A 21 -14.54 -4.88 -0.90
C LEU A 21 -15.79 -5.20 -1.72
N GLU A 22 -15.86 -4.74 -2.95
CA GLU A 22 -17.05 -4.91 -3.83
C GLU A 22 -17.27 -6.36 -4.24
N GLN A 23 -16.19 -7.09 -4.57
CA GLN A 23 -16.30 -8.46 -5.08
C GLN A 23 -16.34 -9.52 -3.99
N LYS A 24 -15.59 -9.33 -2.89
CA LYS A 24 -15.42 -10.34 -1.83
C LYS A 24 -15.98 -9.91 -0.48
N GLY A 25 -16.45 -8.67 -0.35
CA GLY A 25 -16.93 -8.12 0.91
C GLY A 25 -15.81 -7.92 1.95
N TYR A 26 -14.56 -7.77 1.53
CA TYR A 26 -13.44 -7.54 2.43
C TYR A 26 -13.31 -6.05 2.75
N PRO A 27 -13.59 -5.60 3.99
CA PRO A 27 -13.35 -4.23 4.38
C PRO A 27 -11.86 -3.90 4.26
N TYR A 28 -11.53 -2.63 4.00
CA TYR A 28 -10.13 -2.23 3.95
C TYR A 28 -9.81 -1.08 4.90
N LEU A 29 -8.57 -1.08 5.37
CA LEU A 29 -7.91 -0.02 6.12
C LEU A 29 -6.87 0.63 5.21
N SER A 30 -7.07 1.89 4.86
CA SER A 30 -6.02 2.71 4.27
C SER A 30 -5.12 3.26 5.37
N ILE A 31 -3.81 2.96 5.30
CA ILE A 31 -2.84 3.50 6.27
C ILE A 31 -2.72 5.02 6.13
N ASP A 32 -2.95 5.57 4.93
CA ASP A 32 -2.98 7.01 4.71
C ASP A 32 -4.13 7.71 5.47
N LEU A 33 -5.30 7.08 5.56
CA LEU A 33 -6.39 7.60 6.41
C LEU A 33 -6.02 7.59 7.89
N LEU A 34 -5.41 6.50 8.37
CA LEU A 34 -4.92 6.41 9.74
C LEU A 34 -3.85 7.48 10.01
N LYS A 35 -2.88 7.64 9.12
CA LYS A 35 -1.85 8.68 9.17
C LYS A 35 -2.45 10.06 9.34
N MET A 36 -3.34 10.44 8.43
CA MET A 36 -3.96 11.77 8.47
C MET A 36 -4.85 11.97 9.70
N GLY A 37 -5.52 10.93 10.16
CA GLY A 37 -6.29 10.95 11.40
C GLY A 37 -5.40 11.26 12.62
N LEU A 38 -4.26 10.60 12.75
CA LEU A 38 -3.31 10.80 13.86
C LEU A 38 -2.63 12.18 13.80
N ILE A 39 -2.21 12.63 12.62
CA ILE A 39 -1.61 13.95 12.43
C ILE A 39 -2.62 15.07 12.77
N ARG A 40 -3.81 15.02 12.16
CA ARG A 40 -4.83 16.09 12.33
C ARG A 40 -5.41 16.14 13.73
N SER A 41 -5.45 15.02 14.44
CA SER A 41 -5.89 14.97 15.84
C SER A 41 -4.79 15.32 16.85
N GLY A 42 -3.57 15.62 16.39
CA GLY A 42 -2.45 15.98 17.26
C GLY A 42 -1.88 14.82 18.08
N GLN A 43 -2.12 13.57 17.65
CA GLN A 43 -1.55 12.40 18.31
C GLN A 43 -0.07 12.15 17.95
N THR A 44 0.42 12.85 16.95
CA THR A 44 1.84 12.87 16.57
C THR A 44 2.23 14.29 16.12
N ASN A 45 3.51 14.63 16.27
CA ASN A 45 4.10 15.85 15.75
C ASN A 45 4.74 15.67 14.36
N LEU A 46 4.65 14.46 13.78
CA LEU A 46 5.17 14.16 12.45
C LEU A 46 4.32 14.88 11.40
N SER A 47 4.98 15.28 10.31
CA SER A 47 4.34 15.85 9.13
C SER A 47 4.09 14.78 8.07
N PRO A 48 3.24 15.01 7.08
CA PRO A 48 3.00 14.05 5.98
C PRO A 48 4.25 13.69 5.16
N GLU A 49 5.31 14.52 5.23
CA GLU A 49 6.57 14.35 4.51
C GLU A 49 7.60 13.48 5.25
N ASP A 50 7.36 13.16 6.53
CA ASP A 50 8.26 12.37 7.39
C ASP A 50 8.04 10.85 7.15
N ASP A 51 8.17 10.38 5.91
CA ASP A 51 7.75 9.02 5.50
C ASP A 51 8.44 7.89 6.27
N ALA A 52 9.74 8.03 6.59
CA ALA A 52 10.49 7.00 7.32
C ALA A 52 10.00 6.90 8.77
N GLU A 53 9.90 8.03 9.46
CA GLU A 53 9.43 8.13 10.84
C GLU A 53 7.95 7.72 10.94
N LEU A 54 7.15 8.09 9.95
CA LEU A 54 5.74 7.67 9.86
C LEU A 54 5.63 6.15 9.70
N THR A 55 6.50 5.51 8.94
CA THR A 55 6.51 4.06 8.80
C THR A 55 6.78 3.40 10.16
N GLU A 56 7.80 3.89 10.88
CA GLU A 56 8.15 3.38 12.21
C GLU A 56 7.04 3.62 13.25
N TYR A 57 6.33 4.73 13.14
CA TYR A 57 5.25 5.10 14.05
C TYR A 57 3.95 4.33 13.77
N LEU A 58 3.55 4.22 12.49
CA LEU A 58 2.27 3.65 12.09
C LEU A 58 2.28 2.12 12.09
N TRP A 59 3.38 1.50 11.64
CA TRP A 59 3.43 0.05 11.46
C TRP A 59 3.16 -0.76 12.73
N PRO A 60 3.68 -0.43 13.91
CA PRO A 60 3.34 -1.11 15.15
C PRO A 60 1.84 -1.09 15.45
N ILE A 61 1.16 0.03 15.20
CA ILE A 61 -0.29 0.18 15.41
C ILE A 61 -1.05 -0.73 14.43
N VAL A 62 -0.73 -0.64 13.14
CA VAL A 62 -1.35 -1.44 12.08
C VAL A 62 -1.15 -2.93 12.32
N ARG A 63 0.05 -3.33 12.74
CA ARG A 63 0.36 -4.72 13.07
C ARG A 63 -0.55 -5.30 14.15
N GLU A 64 -0.78 -4.56 15.23
CA GLU A 64 -1.67 -5.01 16.29
C GLU A 64 -3.15 -5.03 15.86
N MET A 65 -3.57 -4.11 14.97
CA MET A 65 -4.89 -4.17 14.34
C MET A 65 -5.05 -5.43 13.47
N ILE A 66 -4.02 -5.80 12.70
CA ILE A 66 -3.98 -7.02 11.90
C ILE A 66 -4.14 -8.27 12.79
N LYS A 67 -3.36 -8.35 13.88
CA LYS A 67 -3.48 -9.47 14.84
C LYS A 67 -4.89 -9.59 15.39
N THR A 68 -5.47 -8.47 15.82
CA THR A 68 -6.85 -8.42 16.35
C THR A 68 -7.88 -8.89 15.30
N ALA A 69 -7.73 -8.47 14.04
CA ALA A 69 -8.60 -8.92 12.96
C ALA A 69 -8.51 -10.44 12.74
N ILE A 70 -7.30 -11.00 12.79
CA ILE A 70 -7.08 -12.45 12.66
C ILE A 70 -7.68 -13.21 13.84
N GLU A 71 -7.47 -12.76 15.07
CA GLU A 71 -8.03 -13.36 16.30
C GLU A 71 -9.55 -13.37 16.26
N ASN A 72 -10.15 -12.32 15.74
CA ASN A 72 -11.60 -12.21 15.54
C ASN A 72 -12.12 -12.95 14.28
N ARG A 73 -11.25 -13.65 13.54
CA ARG A 73 -11.59 -14.33 12.27
C ARG A 73 -12.22 -13.40 11.23
N GLN A 74 -11.83 -12.16 11.24
CA GLN A 74 -12.27 -11.15 10.27
C GLN A 74 -11.39 -11.20 9.01
N ASN A 75 -12.01 -10.88 7.86
CA ASN A 75 -11.27 -10.55 6.66
C ASN A 75 -10.96 -9.05 6.68
N LEU A 76 -9.75 -8.69 6.28
CA LEU A 76 -9.31 -7.30 6.24
C LEU A 76 -8.30 -7.11 5.10
N VAL A 77 -8.47 -6.07 4.33
CA VAL A 77 -7.42 -5.56 3.45
C VAL A 77 -6.73 -4.39 4.15
N VAL A 78 -5.41 -4.36 4.15
CA VAL A 78 -4.61 -3.23 4.64
C VAL A 78 -3.78 -2.73 3.47
N GLU A 79 -3.94 -1.47 3.10
CA GLU A 79 -3.23 -0.88 1.96
C GLU A 79 -2.50 0.40 2.34
N GLY A 80 -1.35 0.64 1.71
CA GLY A 80 -0.58 1.87 1.89
C GLY A 80 0.91 1.74 1.57
N GLY A 81 1.60 2.87 1.61
CA GLY A 81 3.05 2.96 1.42
C GLY A 81 3.87 2.61 2.67
N TYR A 82 3.23 2.56 3.85
CA TYR A 82 3.88 2.44 5.16
C TYR A 82 3.95 0.98 5.67
N ILE A 83 3.90 0.00 4.77
CA ILE A 83 4.12 -1.42 5.07
C ILE A 83 5.60 -1.71 4.85
N PRO A 84 6.41 -1.98 5.90
CA PRO A 84 7.84 -2.19 5.74
C PRO A 84 8.13 -3.51 5.00
N PHE A 85 9.25 -3.59 4.29
CA PHE A 85 9.61 -4.81 3.55
C PHE A 85 9.93 -6.01 4.47
N ASP A 86 10.32 -5.76 5.70
CA ASP A 86 10.48 -6.78 6.74
C ASP A 86 9.20 -6.99 7.58
N TRP A 87 8.03 -6.68 7.03
CA TRP A 87 6.73 -6.72 7.70
C TRP A 87 6.44 -8.00 8.47
N LYS A 88 7.03 -9.12 8.05
CA LYS A 88 6.89 -10.43 8.73
C LYS A 88 7.45 -10.40 10.15
N ARG A 89 8.38 -9.47 10.41
CA ARG A 89 8.99 -9.28 11.72
C ARG A 89 7.95 -8.79 12.74
N GLY A 90 7.81 -9.50 13.83
CA GLY A 90 6.83 -9.20 14.88
C GLY A 90 5.47 -9.89 14.72
N PHE A 91 5.36 -10.82 13.74
CA PHE A 91 4.29 -11.80 13.67
C PHE A 91 4.81 -13.21 13.93
N ASP A 92 4.10 -13.94 14.79
CA ASP A 92 4.34 -15.36 14.97
C ASP A 92 3.78 -16.16 13.79
N THR A 93 4.24 -17.40 13.64
CA THR A 93 3.84 -18.29 12.54
C THR A 93 2.33 -18.50 12.43
N VAL A 94 1.61 -18.37 13.54
CA VAL A 94 0.13 -18.49 13.56
C VAL A 94 -0.50 -17.36 12.74
N TYR A 95 -0.05 -16.11 12.93
CA TYR A 95 -0.54 -14.96 12.17
C TYR A 95 -0.07 -14.98 10.73
N LEU A 96 1.20 -15.35 10.47
CA LEU A 96 1.77 -15.35 9.12
C LEU A 96 1.00 -16.24 8.14
N LYS A 97 0.38 -17.32 8.62
CA LYS A 97 -0.45 -18.22 7.80
C LYS A 97 -1.73 -17.56 7.30
N GLU A 98 -2.21 -16.54 8.01
CA GLU A 98 -3.45 -15.82 7.74
C GLU A 98 -3.22 -14.52 6.94
N ILE A 99 -1.96 -14.21 6.59
CA ILE A 99 -1.61 -12.98 5.90
C ILE A 99 -1.14 -13.30 4.48
N ARG A 100 -1.70 -12.59 3.50
CA ARG A 100 -1.21 -12.51 2.13
C ARG A 100 -0.63 -11.12 1.90
N TYR A 101 0.42 -11.05 1.11
CA TYR A 101 1.09 -9.78 0.77
C TYR A 101 1.23 -9.68 -0.74
N CYS A 102 1.02 -8.49 -1.27
CA CYS A 102 1.33 -8.18 -2.65
C CYS A 102 1.80 -6.72 -2.74
N CYS A 103 2.91 -6.51 -3.43
CA CYS A 103 3.38 -5.17 -3.80
C CYS A 103 3.03 -4.88 -5.25
N LEU A 104 2.30 -3.80 -5.50
CA LEU A 104 2.02 -3.35 -6.86
C LEU A 104 3.22 -2.55 -7.39
N VAL A 105 3.73 -2.94 -8.54
CA VAL A 105 4.91 -2.35 -9.16
C VAL A 105 4.62 -2.02 -10.62
N MET A 106 4.66 -0.75 -10.97
CA MET A 106 4.61 -0.32 -12.37
C MET A 106 5.99 -0.51 -13.01
N THR A 107 6.01 -1.08 -14.22
CA THR A 107 7.25 -1.12 -15.00
C THR A 107 7.60 0.26 -15.54
N GLU A 108 8.89 0.49 -15.81
CA GLU A 108 9.37 1.73 -16.41
C GLU A 108 8.64 2.02 -17.73
N ARG A 109 8.47 0.98 -18.55
CA ARG A 109 7.73 1.08 -19.82
C ARG A 109 6.29 1.52 -19.60
N TYR A 110 5.60 0.96 -18.61
CA TYR A 110 4.22 1.36 -18.30
C TYR A 110 4.14 2.83 -17.90
N ILE A 111 5.01 3.27 -16.99
CA ILE A 111 5.09 4.67 -16.56
C ILE A 111 5.38 5.60 -17.75
N ASP A 112 6.27 5.22 -18.65
CA ASP A 112 6.63 6.03 -19.82
C ASP A 112 5.46 6.28 -20.77
N HIS A 113 4.63 5.26 -20.99
CA HIS A 113 3.53 5.34 -21.94
C HIS A 113 2.23 5.87 -21.33
N HIS A 114 2.02 5.72 -20.02
CA HIS A 114 0.74 6.00 -19.35
C HIS A 114 0.84 7.08 -18.27
N PHE A 115 1.91 7.88 -18.24
CA PHE A 115 2.14 8.84 -17.15
C PHE A 115 0.96 9.82 -16.96
N ASP A 116 0.41 10.37 -18.03
CA ASP A 116 -0.71 11.31 -17.96
C ASP A 116 -1.98 10.62 -17.45
N GLU A 117 -2.21 9.37 -17.85
CA GLU A 117 -3.32 8.56 -17.35
C GLU A 117 -3.15 8.24 -15.85
N ILE A 118 -1.94 7.86 -15.42
CA ILE A 118 -1.62 7.61 -14.02
C ILE A 118 -1.96 8.84 -13.17
N LYS A 119 -1.59 10.03 -13.61
CA LYS A 119 -1.94 11.28 -12.93
C LYS A 119 -3.44 11.57 -12.95
N ALA A 120 -4.11 11.35 -14.07
CA ALA A 120 -5.55 11.57 -14.19
C ALA A 120 -6.35 10.66 -13.24
N PHE A 121 -5.91 9.41 -13.07
CA PHE A 121 -6.55 8.44 -12.17
C PHE A 121 -6.23 8.64 -10.68
N ALA A 122 -5.30 9.51 -10.32
CA ALA A 122 -4.90 9.76 -8.93
C ALA A 122 -6.06 10.19 -8.03
N ASN A 123 -7.08 10.84 -8.59
CA ASN A 123 -8.21 11.40 -7.85
C ASN A 123 -9.52 10.58 -7.99
N VAL A 124 -9.47 9.35 -8.50
CA VAL A 124 -10.69 8.56 -8.76
C VAL A 124 -11.35 8.10 -7.45
N ILE A 125 -10.57 7.74 -6.45
CA ILE A 125 -11.06 7.26 -5.15
C ILE A 125 -10.68 8.24 -4.03
N GLU A 126 -9.47 8.81 -4.07
CA GLU A 126 -8.95 9.73 -3.08
C GLU A 126 -8.82 11.13 -3.68
N HIS A 127 -9.22 12.13 -2.93
CA HIS A 127 -8.95 13.52 -3.32
C HIS A 127 -7.52 13.88 -2.87
N ARG A 128 -6.59 13.80 -3.80
CA ARG A 128 -5.19 14.23 -3.61
C ARG A 128 -5.09 15.69 -3.98
N GLY A 129 -4.68 16.54 -3.05
CA GLY A 129 -4.50 17.98 -3.28
C GLY A 129 -3.41 18.28 -4.33
N ASP A 130 -2.33 18.95 -3.94
CA ASP A 130 -1.18 19.20 -4.83
C ASP A 130 -0.40 17.90 -5.11
N ASP A 131 -0.40 17.50 -6.37
CA ASP A 131 0.31 16.31 -6.89
C ASP A 131 1.50 16.71 -7.79
N SER A 132 1.98 17.94 -7.66
CA SER A 132 3.09 18.50 -8.45
C SER A 132 4.41 17.76 -8.22
N TRP A 133 4.58 17.13 -7.04
CA TRP A 133 5.72 16.30 -6.68
C TRP A 133 5.80 14.98 -7.47
N CYS A 134 4.67 14.51 -8.03
CA CYS A 134 4.60 13.29 -8.81
C CYS A 134 5.18 13.53 -10.20
N THR A 135 6.45 13.17 -10.38
CA THR A 135 7.14 13.19 -11.66
C THR A 135 7.37 11.78 -12.18
N LYS A 136 7.53 11.65 -13.50
CA LYS A 136 7.83 10.36 -14.13
C LYS A 136 9.09 9.72 -13.52
N ALA A 137 10.17 10.49 -13.36
CA ALA A 137 11.42 10.00 -12.77
C ALA A 137 11.23 9.47 -11.35
N ARG A 138 10.49 10.20 -10.52
CA ARG A 138 10.20 9.77 -9.15
C ARG A 138 9.38 8.49 -9.09
N LEU A 139 8.35 8.37 -9.93
CA LEU A 139 7.57 7.14 -10.01
C LEU A 139 8.42 5.95 -10.45
N GLN A 140 9.31 6.14 -11.42
CA GLN A 140 10.23 5.09 -11.87
C GLN A 140 11.17 4.67 -10.74
N GLU A 141 11.80 5.62 -10.05
CA GLU A 141 12.70 5.35 -8.92
C GLU A 141 12.00 4.59 -7.78
N GLU A 142 10.81 5.03 -7.35
CA GLU A 142 10.04 4.38 -6.29
C GLU A 142 9.63 2.95 -6.67
N ASN A 143 9.18 2.73 -7.90
CA ASN A 143 8.78 1.39 -8.37
C ASN A 143 9.98 0.45 -8.55
N GLN A 144 11.12 0.95 -9.06
CA GLN A 144 12.37 0.17 -9.14
C GLN A 144 12.87 -0.21 -7.75
N HIS A 145 12.84 0.73 -6.80
CA HIS A 145 13.19 0.46 -5.40
C HIS A 145 12.30 -0.63 -4.81
N ASN A 146 10.98 -0.51 -4.95
CA ASN A 146 10.02 -1.49 -4.44
C ASN A 146 10.26 -2.88 -5.04
N LEU A 147 10.50 -2.97 -6.34
CA LEU A 147 10.82 -4.23 -7.01
C LEU A 147 12.11 -4.87 -6.47
N ALA A 148 13.16 -4.06 -6.31
CA ALA A 148 14.42 -4.52 -5.77
C ALA A 148 14.27 -5.03 -4.33
N MET A 149 13.52 -4.32 -3.51
CA MET A 149 13.26 -4.70 -2.12
C MET A 149 12.37 -5.94 -2.01
N CYS A 150 11.33 -6.08 -2.85
CA CYS A 150 10.54 -7.30 -2.91
C CYS A 150 11.40 -8.52 -3.23
N LYS A 151 12.29 -8.41 -4.23
CA LYS A 151 13.24 -9.49 -4.57
C LYS A 151 14.19 -9.80 -3.42
N LYS A 152 14.73 -8.77 -2.76
CA LYS A 152 15.65 -8.92 -1.61
C LYS A 152 15.02 -9.64 -0.43
N TYR A 153 13.75 -9.35 -0.14
CA TYR A 153 13.04 -9.91 1.02
C TYR A 153 12.17 -11.13 0.67
N GLY A 154 12.17 -11.59 -0.58
CA GLY A 154 11.35 -12.72 -1.03
C GLY A 154 9.86 -12.46 -0.84
N LEU A 155 9.39 -11.27 -1.24
CA LEU A 155 8.00 -10.84 -1.14
C LEU A 155 7.30 -10.99 -2.48
N ASP A 156 6.01 -11.30 -2.43
CA ASP A 156 5.17 -11.36 -3.62
C ASP A 156 4.94 -9.95 -4.19
N TYR A 157 4.96 -9.82 -5.50
CA TYR A 157 4.67 -8.58 -6.20
C TYR A 157 3.91 -8.84 -7.50
N SER A 158 3.15 -7.85 -7.94
CA SER A 158 2.44 -7.85 -9.22
C SER A 158 2.98 -6.73 -10.11
N LEU A 159 3.44 -7.08 -11.31
CA LEU A 159 3.91 -6.12 -12.30
C LEU A 159 2.73 -5.56 -13.09
N ILE A 160 2.69 -4.23 -13.22
CA ILE A 160 1.77 -3.51 -14.08
C ILE A 160 2.55 -3.13 -15.34
N GLU A 161 2.30 -3.84 -16.46
CA GLU A 161 3.09 -3.74 -17.70
C GLU A 161 2.32 -3.12 -18.87
N ASP A 162 1.12 -3.62 -19.16
CA ASP A 162 0.33 -3.17 -20.31
C ASP A 162 -1.05 -2.62 -19.92
N SER A 163 -1.61 -3.08 -18.82
CA SER A 163 -2.88 -2.61 -18.28
C SER A 163 -2.92 -2.83 -16.77
N TYR A 164 -3.69 -2.02 -16.09
CA TYR A 164 -3.98 -2.25 -14.68
C TYR A 164 -4.87 -3.49 -14.54
N GLN A 165 -4.30 -4.61 -14.16
CA GLN A 165 -5.03 -5.86 -13.92
C GLN A 165 -5.28 -6.02 -12.41
N GLY A 166 -6.26 -5.30 -11.87
CA GLY A 166 -6.69 -5.39 -10.47
C GLY A 166 -7.35 -6.73 -10.07
N GLU A 167 -7.34 -7.73 -10.93
CA GLU A 167 -8.14 -8.96 -10.77
C GLU A 167 -7.35 -10.22 -10.33
N ARG A 168 -6.05 -10.12 -9.99
CA ARG A 168 -5.21 -11.30 -9.72
C ARG A 168 -4.70 -11.40 -8.28
N LEU A 169 -5.58 -11.20 -7.28
CA LEU A 169 -5.28 -11.55 -5.88
C LEU A 169 -6.26 -12.58 -5.33
#